data_b068e080e81b2383dc126c9135b7afb6
#
_entry.id   b068e080e81b2383dc126c9135b7afb6
#
_cell.length_a   1.000
_cell.length_b   1.000
_cell.length_c   1.000
_cell.angle_alpha   90.00
_cell.angle_beta   90.00
_cell.angle_gamma   90.00
#
_symmetry.space_group_name_H-M   'P 1'
#
loop_
_entity.id
_entity.type
_entity.pdbx_description
1 polymer ?
#
loop_
_entity_poly.entity_id
_entity_poly.type
_entity_poly.pdbx_seq_one_letter_code
_entity_poly.pdbx_strand_id
1 'polypeptide(L)'
;MWNKQNYKKRKNIKKILGLSLLGCIGSVQAEILVILPESGPLARAASNIKQGFMSAYMASGQKVPIKWVNSDQKKMSQLLKQHVNRKTQLIVGPLARQDIEALVQAQPKVKTLSLNDSMSSSPQLWQFSLSKREDAIALQKVLTKDRIQYLQVLRQPGSETEHELMLMSLLSVGDLQVDIIDIAPKSLSSKQGLLLMGNPEWLAAMQNLPKKRLYTVSNAIDQYITLPKGIKFCDVPALYTHAWPDVLNAYQQAPVQMSYQRLIAFGGDAWQISQLYLSDHKAEQLQFQGRTGHIQVNAEGLRRMPACFEYTSKGVKLI
;
A
#
# COMPACT_ATOMS: atom_id res chain seq x y z
N MET A 1 -38.13 79.61 -44.75
CA MET A 1 -39.46 79.71 -44.09
C MET A 1 -39.50 78.71 -42.95
N TRP A 2 -39.69 79.23 -41.71
CA TRP A 2 -40.16 78.61 -40.49
C TRP A 2 -39.35 77.50 -39.84
N ASN A 3 -38.55 77.71 -38.78
CA ASN A 3 -38.76 78.09 -37.37
C ASN A 3 -39.54 77.10 -36.54
N LYS A 4 -38.89 76.59 -35.51
CA LYS A 4 -39.24 76.55 -34.08
C LYS A 4 -38.54 75.31 -33.38
N GLN A 5 -37.69 75.64 -32.51
CA GLN A 5 -37.77 75.79 -31.05
C GLN A 5 -37.61 74.42 -30.24
N ASN A 6 -36.52 74.46 -29.54
CA ASN A 6 -36.31 74.06 -28.14
C ASN A 6 -37.31 73.07 -27.47
N TYR A 7 -36.76 72.00 -26.93
CA TYR A 7 -37.06 71.69 -25.53
C TYR A 7 -35.91 70.88 -24.91
N LYS A 8 -35.24 71.47 -23.89
CA LYS A 8 -34.33 70.84 -22.97
C LYS A 8 -35.13 69.91 -22.05
N LYS A 9 -34.81 68.61 -22.00
CA LYS A 9 -35.15 67.76 -20.87
C LYS A 9 -33.86 67.26 -20.22
N ARG A 10 -33.55 67.82 -19.04
CA ARG A 10 -32.56 67.31 -18.11
C ARG A 10 -33.06 65.93 -17.61
N LYS A 11 -32.30 64.85 -17.90
CA LYS A 11 -32.47 63.57 -17.20
C LYS A 11 -31.37 63.45 -16.16
N ASN A 12 -31.79 63.43 -14.89
CA ASN A 12 -30.97 63.12 -13.73
C ASN A 12 -30.44 61.70 -13.87
N ILE A 13 -29.14 61.56 -14.05
CA ILE A 13 -28.47 60.24 -13.92
C ILE A 13 -28.15 60.03 -12.45
N LYS A 14 -28.99 59.26 -11.76
CA LYS A 14 -28.68 58.70 -10.45
C LYS A 14 -27.52 57.70 -10.66
N LYS A 15 -26.31 58.08 -10.22
CA LYS A 15 -25.20 57.13 -10.07
C LYS A 15 -25.54 56.10 -9.01
N ILE A 16 -25.96 54.92 -9.41
CA ILE A 16 -26.02 53.74 -8.54
C ILE A 16 -24.61 53.24 -8.42
N LEU A 17 -23.95 53.55 -7.32
CA LEU A 17 -22.69 52.92 -6.91
C LEU A 17 -23.04 51.48 -6.49
N GLY A 18 -22.95 50.53 -7.43
CA GLY A 18 -22.99 49.10 -7.15
C GLY A 18 -21.69 48.70 -6.45
N LEU A 19 -21.78 48.58 -5.12
CA LEU A 19 -20.71 48.03 -4.29
C LEU A 19 -20.64 46.50 -4.59
N SER A 20 -19.80 46.12 -5.55
CA SER A 20 -19.50 44.72 -5.82
C SER A 20 -18.68 44.18 -4.63
N LEU A 21 -19.35 43.57 -3.64
CA LEU A 21 -18.69 42.66 -2.71
C LEU A 21 -18.20 41.43 -3.50
N LEU A 22 -16.97 41.47 -4.00
CA LEU A 22 -16.24 40.27 -4.36
C LEU A 22 -16.01 39.51 -3.04
N GLY A 23 -16.94 38.61 -2.71
CA GLY A 23 -16.71 37.61 -1.70
C GLY A 23 -15.54 36.75 -2.14
N CYS A 24 -14.36 36.93 -1.54
CA CYS A 24 -13.29 35.95 -1.58
C CYS A 24 -13.84 34.67 -0.95
N ILE A 25 -14.45 33.80 -1.76
CA ILE A 25 -14.67 32.41 -1.40
C ILE A 25 -13.27 31.82 -1.30
N GLY A 26 -12.64 31.93 -0.14
CA GLY A 26 -11.41 31.25 0.18
C GLY A 26 -11.67 29.77 -0.03
N SER A 27 -11.16 29.20 -1.12
CA SER A 27 -11.20 27.77 -1.34
C SER A 27 -10.52 27.11 -0.14
N VAL A 28 -11.28 26.38 0.65
CA VAL A 28 -10.75 25.58 1.75
C VAL A 28 -9.90 24.50 1.11
N GLN A 29 -8.59 24.74 1.07
CA GLN A 29 -7.66 23.79 0.48
C GLN A 29 -7.71 22.49 1.28
N ALA A 30 -7.97 21.37 0.59
CA ALA A 30 -7.97 20.04 1.18
C ALA A 30 -6.62 19.74 1.85
N GLU A 31 -6.62 19.12 3.02
CA GLU A 31 -5.43 18.73 3.79
C GLU A 31 -5.46 17.23 4.06
N ILE A 32 -4.30 16.58 3.93
CA ILE A 32 -4.09 15.21 4.39
C ILE A 32 -3.42 15.23 5.75
N LEU A 33 -4.00 14.56 6.73
CA LEU A 33 -3.41 14.33 8.04
C LEU A 33 -2.72 12.96 8.03
N VAL A 34 -1.39 12.92 8.16
CA VAL A 34 -0.63 11.67 8.24
C VAL A 34 -0.21 11.42 9.67
N ILE A 35 -0.58 10.27 10.23
CA ILE A 35 -0.31 9.88 11.62
C ILE A 35 0.58 8.65 11.60
N LEU A 36 1.85 8.81 12.01
CA LEU A 36 2.86 7.74 12.03
C LEU A 36 3.69 7.80 13.32
N PRO A 37 4.18 6.64 13.80
CA PRO A 37 5.11 6.61 14.93
C PRO A 37 6.50 7.11 14.52
N GLU A 38 7.17 7.83 15.41
CA GLU A 38 8.55 8.31 15.24
C GLU A 38 9.53 7.61 16.18
N SER A 39 9.03 6.80 17.11
CA SER A 39 9.82 6.04 18.08
C SER A 39 9.33 4.58 18.17
N GLY A 40 10.06 3.77 18.95
CA GLY A 40 9.72 2.37 19.18
C GLY A 40 9.94 1.45 17.96
N PRO A 41 9.42 0.22 18.02
CA PRO A 41 9.73 -0.84 17.05
C PRO A 41 9.23 -0.55 15.62
N LEU A 42 8.22 0.31 15.46
CA LEU A 42 7.66 0.67 14.17
C LEU A 42 8.27 1.94 13.54
N ALA A 43 9.12 2.67 14.25
CA ALA A 43 9.70 3.95 13.79
C ALA A 43 10.44 3.81 12.46
N ARG A 44 11.27 2.77 12.31
CA ARG A 44 12.01 2.52 11.07
C ARG A 44 11.06 2.18 9.90
N ALA A 45 10.05 1.38 10.14
CA ALA A 45 9.02 1.07 9.14
C ALA A 45 8.28 2.35 8.72
N ALA A 46 7.82 3.14 9.68
CA ALA A 46 7.13 4.41 9.44
C ALA A 46 7.98 5.40 8.65
N SER A 47 9.28 5.50 8.96
CA SER A 47 10.24 6.36 8.23
C SER A 47 10.34 5.97 6.74
N ASN A 48 10.44 4.68 6.42
CA ASN A 48 10.50 4.20 5.04
C ASN A 48 9.16 4.40 4.30
N ILE A 49 8.03 4.20 4.98
CA ILE A 49 6.70 4.51 4.44
C ILE A 49 6.59 6.01 4.13
N LYS A 50 7.00 6.87 5.08
CA LYS A 50 7.05 8.33 4.89
C LYS A 50 7.91 8.73 3.70
N GLN A 51 9.09 8.12 3.55
CA GLN A 51 9.99 8.36 2.41
C GLN A 51 9.32 8.02 1.08
N GLY A 52 8.69 6.85 0.96
CA GLY A 52 7.98 6.45 -0.25
C GLY A 52 6.77 7.33 -0.55
N PHE A 53 5.98 7.67 0.47
CA PHE A 53 4.85 8.58 0.37
C PHE A 53 5.28 9.96 -0.16
N MET A 54 6.35 10.54 0.42
CA MET A 54 6.86 11.83 0.00
C MET A 54 7.49 11.81 -1.38
N SER A 55 8.20 10.73 -1.75
CA SER A 55 8.76 10.59 -3.09
C SER A 55 7.67 10.56 -4.16
N ALA A 56 6.61 9.79 -3.94
CA ALA A 56 5.46 9.74 -4.85
C ALA A 56 4.67 11.06 -4.87
N TYR A 57 4.51 11.72 -3.72
CA TYR A 57 3.91 13.05 -3.61
C TYR A 57 4.67 14.07 -4.47
N MET A 58 5.98 14.16 -4.31
CA MET A 58 6.82 15.08 -5.08
C MET A 58 6.76 14.78 -6.59
N ALA A 59 6.83 13.51 -6.97
CA ALA A 59 6.75 13.07 -8.36
C ALA A 59 5.37 13.38 -9.00
N SER A 60 4.30 13.42 -8.20
CA SER A 60 2.95 13.72 -8.70
C SER A 60 2.71 15.19 -9.08
N GLY A 61 3.59 16.11 -8.66
CA GLY A 61 3.43 17.55 -8.84
C GLY A 61 2.24 18.18 -8.09
N GLN A 62 1.55 17.41 -7.24
CA GLN A 62 0.43 17.90 -6.46
C GLN A 62 0.88 18.84 -5.35
N LYS A 63 0.01 19.79 -4.97
CA LYS A 63 0.28 20.78 -3.92
C LYS A 63 -0.67 20.70 -2.74
N VAL A 64 -1.22 19.49 -2.49
CA VAL A 64 -2.09 19.25 -1.33
C VAL A 64 -1.28 19.37 -0.05
N PRO A 65 -1.67 20.20 0.92
CA PRO A 65 -1.00 20.28 2.21
C PRO A 65 -1.03 18.95 2.95
N ILE A 66 0.13 18.52 3.44
CA ILE A 66 0.28 17.30 4.25
C ILE A 66 0.73 17.71 5.64
N LYS A 67 -0.07 17.35 6.64
CA LYS A 67 0.25 17.55 8.05
C LYS A 67 0.71 16.24 8.67
N TRP A 68 1.95 16.22 9.15
CA TRP A 68 2.54 15.06 9.82
C TRP A 68 2.32 15.17 11.33
N VAL A 69 1.91 14.05 11.94
CA VAL A 69 1.65 13.93 13.38
C VAL A 69 2.27 12.65 13.89
N ASN A 70 3.03 12.75 14.97
CA ASN A 70 3.62 11.61 15.65
C ASN A 70 2.56 10.91 16.52
N SER A 71 2.32 9.61 16.25
CA SER A 71 1.34 8.81 17.00
C SER A 71 1.77 8.50 18.44
N ASP A 72 3.08 8.61 18.75
CA ASP A 72 3.61 8.23 20.06
C ASP A 72 3.38 9.31 21.14
N GLN A 73 3.02 10.53 20.75
CA GLN A 73 2.96 11.66 21.67
C GLN A 73 1.73 11.67 22.57
N LYS A 74 0.59 11.18 22.07
CA LYS A 74 -0.70 11.24 22.78
C LYS A 74 -1.60 10.08 22.37
N LYS A 75 -2.63 9.83 23.18
CA LYS A 75 -3.70 8.88 22.81
C LYS A 75 -4.37 9.30 21.50
N MET A 76 -4.75 8.35 20.67
CA MET A 76 -5.34 8.59 19.35
C MET A 76 -6.54 9.55 19.38
N SER A 77 -7.45 9.42 20.36
CA SER A 77 -8.60 10.33 20.53
C SER A 77 -8.20 11.78 20.75
N GLN A 78 -7.09 12.03 21.44
CA GLN A 78 -6.55 13.38 21.67
C GLN A 78 -5.88 13.93 20.41
N LEU A 79 -5.13 13.10 19.67
CA LEU A 79 -4.54 13.49 18.40
C LEU A 79 -5.62 13.87 17.39
N LEU A 80 -6.67 13.07 17.25
CA LEU A 80 -7.78 13.39 16.36
C LEU A 80 -8.48 14.69 16.75
N LYS A 81 -8.78 14.89 18.03
CA LYS A 81 -9.40 16.13 18.52
C LYS A 81 -8.55 17.36 18.25
N GLN A 82 -7.22 17.23 18.36
CA GLN A 82 -6.26 18.35 18.20
C GLN A 82 -5.96 18.68 16.75
N HIS A 83 -5.93 17.66 15.87
CA HIS A 83 -5.37 17.80 14.53
C HIS A 83 -6.39 17.69 13.40
N VAL A 84 -7.54 17.01 13.61
CA VAL A 84 -8.62 16.95 12.61
C VAL A 84 -9.42 18.24 12.65
N ASN A 85 -9.57 18.87 11.49
CA ASN A 85 -10.30 20.12 11.34
C ASN A 85 -11.13 20.11 10.04
N ARG A 86 -11.81 21.21 9.69
CA ARG A 86 -12.66 21.29 8.49
C ARG A 86 -11.90 21.14 7.16
N LYS A 87 -10.58 21.32 7.14
CA LYS A 87 -9.73 21.15 5.95
C LYS A 87 -9.29 19.69 5.77
N THR A 88 -9.27 18.91 6.86
CA THR A 88 -8.84 17.53 6.84
C THR A 88 -9.84 16.69 6.04
N GLN A 89 -9.41 16.20 4.88
CA GLN A 89 -10.23 15.41 3.96
C GLN A 89 -9.92 13.92 4.05
N LEU A 90 -8.69 13.58 4.43
CA LEU A 90 -8.23 12.22 4.57
C LEU A 90 -7.24 12.11 5.75
N ILE A 91 -7.35 11.01 6.49
CA ILE A 91 -6.34 10.59 7.46
C ILE A 91 -5.58 9.42 6.84
N VAL A 92 -4.24 9.47 6.83
CA VAL A 92 -3.36 8.38 6.41
C VAL A 92 -2.60 7.87 7.63
N GLY A 93 -2.62 6.58 7.85
CA GLY A 93 -2.24 5.98 9.13
C GLY A 93 -3.47 5.80 10.03
N PRO A 94 -3.27 5.34 11.26
CA PRO A 94 -2.01 4.94 11.87
C PRO A 94 -1.42 3.63 11.31
N LEU A 95 -0.20 3.28 11.80
CA LEU A 95 0.52 2.07 11.42
C LEU A 95 0.36 0.96 12.46
N ALA A 96 0.34 1.28 13.75
CA ALA A 96 0.18 0.30 14.81
C ALA A 96 -1.26 -0.20 14.90
N ARG A 97 -1.48 -1.52 15.03
CA ARG A 97 -2.83 -2.12 15.12
C ARG A 97 -3.65 -1.56 16.26
N GLN A 98 -3.05 -1.43 17.43
CA GLN A 98 -3.70 -0.84 18.61
C GLN A 98 -4.17 0.61 18.36
N ASP A 99 -3.43 1.39 17.56
CA ASP A 99 -3.80 2.75 17.21
C ASP A 99 -4.94 2.78 16.18
N ILE A 100 -5.02 1.78 15.28
CA ILE A 100 -6.16 1.62 14.36
C ILE A 100 -7.42 1.32 15.15
N GLU A 101 -7.37 0.43 16.12
CA GLU A 101 -8.48 0.10 17.00
C GLU A 101 -8.94 1.32 17.81
N ALA A 102 -8.01 2.06 18.38
CA ALA A 102 -8.29 3.30 19.11
C ALA A 102 -8.89 4.39 18.19
N LEU A 103 -8.47 4.46 16.93
CA LEU A 103 -9.03 5.37 15.93
C LEU A 103 -10.47 4.98 15.59
N VAL A 104 -10.76 3.70 15.39
CA VAL A 104 -12.12 3.20 15.13
C VAL A 104 -13.05 3.50 16.31
N GLN A 105 -12.59 3.30 17.55
CA GLN A 105 -13.33 3.64 18.76
C GLN A 105 -13.63 5.14 18.87
N ALA A 106 -12.71 5.98 18.40
CA ALA A 106 -12.91 7.44 18.39
C ALA A 106 -13.85 7.94 17.28
N GLN A 107 -14.28 7.06 16.34
CA GLN A 107 -15.27 7.32 15.29
C GLN A 107 -15.04 8.63 14.50
N PRO A 108 -13.89 8.82 13.86
CA PRO A 108 -13.65 10.00 13.05
C PRO A 108 -14.66 10.07 11.89
N LYS A 109 -15.16 11.26 11.59
CA LYS A 109 -16.06 11.50 10.44
C LYS A 109 -15.30 11.57 9.11
N VAL A 110 -13.98 11.69 9.17
CA VAL A 110 -13.08 11.78 8.01
C VAL A 110 -12.68 10.38 7.57
N LYS A 111 -12.66 10.15 6.25
CA LYS A 111 -12.15 8.89 5.69
C LYS A 111 -10.72 8.66 6.15
N THR A 112 -10.43 7.43 6.51
CA THR A 112 -9.10 7.01 7.00
C THR A 112 -8.55 5.88 6.15
N LEU A 113 -7.30 6.02 5.72
CA LEU A 113 -6.49 4.96 5.12
C LEU A 113 -5.50 4.48 6.18
N SER A 114 -5.82 3.44 6.94
CA SER A 114 -4.84 2.85 7.86
C SER A 114 -3.73 2.16 7.08
N LEU A 115 -2.53 2.14 7.64
CA LEU A 115 -1.33 1.55 7.01
C LEU A 115 -0.99 0.18 7.60
N ASN A 116 -1.98 -0.49 8.12
CA ASN A 116 -1.97 -1.88 8.55
C ASN A 116 -3.41 -2.39 8.60
N ASP A 117 -3.56 -3.70 8.74
CA ASP A 117 -4.85 -4.35 9.01
C ASP A 117 -5.08 -4.52 10.50
N SER A 118 -6.34 -4.49 10.91
CA SER A 118 -6.80 -4.82 12.26
C SER A 118 -8.12 -5.59 12.19
N MET A 119 -8.55 -6.14 13.32
CA MET A 119 -9.87 -6.79 13.42
C MET A 119 -11.02 -5.78 13.46
N SER A 120 -10.74 -4.51 13.74
CA SER A 120 -11.72 -3.44 13.79
C SER A 120 -12.12 -2.99 12.40
N SER A 121 -13.39 -2.68 12.19
CA SER A 121 -13.93 -2.17 10.93
C SER A 121 -14.79 -0.92 11.15
N SER A 122 -14.84 -0.07 10.13
CA SER A 122 -15.68 1.14 10.10
C SER A 122 -15.96 1.51 8.64
N PRO A 123 -17.13 2.08 8.32
CA PRO A 123 -17.41 2.61 6.98
C PRO A 123 -16.43 3.70 6.52
N GLN A 124 -15.78 4.38 7.48
CA GLN A 124 -14.78 5.40 7.21
C GLN A 124 -13.36 4.85 7.11
N LEU A 125 -13.13 3.54 7.31
CA LEU A 125 -11.81 2.94 7.34
C LEU A 125 -11.54 2.09 6.10
N TRP A 126 -10.51 2.44 5.37
CA TRP A 126 -9.82 1.58 4.42
C TRP A 126 -8.55 1.05 5.07
N GLN A 127 -8.35 -0.25 5.01
CA GLN A 127 -7.17 -0.90 5.55
C GLN A 127 -6.23 -1.29 4.40
N PHE A 128 -5.06 -0.68 4.37
CA PHE A 128 -4.03 -0.97 3.39
C PHE A 128 -2.82 -1.58 4.10
N SER A 129 -2.41 -2.76 3.69
CA SER A 129 -1.30 -3.48 4.33
C SER A 129 -0.52 -4.34 3.34
N LEU A 130 0.66 -4.81 3.74
CA LEU A 130 1.39 -5.88 3.07
C LEU A 130 1.00 -7.21 3.72
N SER A 131 -0.28 -7.55 3.61
CA SER A 131 -0.90 -8.69 4.28
C SER A 131 -0.37 -10.03 3.80
N LYS A 132 -0.03 -10.92 4.74
CA LYS A 132 0.35 -12.30 4.42
C LYS A 132 -0.80 -13.10 3.78
N ARG A 133 -2.04 -12.73 4.07
CA ARG A 133 -3.21 -13.33 3.44
C ARG A 133 -3.26 -13.02 1.94
N GLU A 134 -2.99 -11.78 1.54
CA GLU A 134 -2.96 -11.39 0.13
C GLU A 134 -1.79 -12.04 -0.62
N ASP A 135 -0.62 -12.14 0.04
CA ASP A 135 0.53 -12.86 -0.49
C ASP A 135 0.19 -14.36 -0.69
N ALA A 136 -0.53 -14.98 0.27
CA ALA A 136 -0.99 -16.36 0.17
C ALA A 136 -1.99 -16.56 -0.98
N ILE A 137 -2.96 -15.65 -1.15
CA ILE A 137 -3.93 -15.69 -2.26
C ILE A 137 -3.20 -15.59 -3.62
N ALA A 138 -2.20 -14.73 -3.72
CA ALA A 138 -1.42 -14.60 -4.93
C ALA A 138 -0.62 -15.87 -5.24
N LEU A 139 0.05 -16.43 -4.23
CA LEU A 139 0.79 -17.68 -4.37
C LEU A 139 -0.14 -18.85 -4.72
N GLN A 140 -1.32 -18.94 -4.12
CA GLN A 140 -2.34 -19.95 -4.44
C GLN A 140 -2.73 -19.93 -5.92
N LYS A 141 -2.87 -18.75 -6.53
CA LYS A 141 -3.13 -18.62 -7.97
C LYS A 141 -2.02 -19.23 -8.82
N VAL A 142 -0.74 -19.05 -8.40
CA VAL A 142 0.41 -19.65 -9.08
C VAL A 142 0.38 -21.17 -8.94
N LEU A 143 0.11 -21.68 -7.74
CA LEU A 143 0.00 -23.12 -7.48
C LEU A 143 -1.11 -23.76 -8.31
N THR A 144 -2.28 -23.11 -8.40
CA THR A 144 -3.42 -23.55 -9.24
C THR A 144 -3.05 -23.56 -10.72
N LYS A 145 -2.39 -22.50 -11.22
CA LYS A 145 -1.90 -22.43 -12.61
C LYS A 145 -0.91 -23.55 -12.93
N ASP A 146 -0.06 -23.90 -11.96
CA ASP A 146 0.89 -24.99 -12.07
C ASP A 146 0.28 -26.38 -11.79
N ARG A 147 -1.05 -26.43 -11.51
CA ARG A 147 -1.82 -27.65 -11.21
C ARG A 147 -1.31 -28.42 -10.00
N ILE A 148 -0.81 -27.70 -8.99
CA ILE A 148 -0.37 -28.30 -7.72
C ILE A 148 -1.60 -28.65 -6.88
N GLN A 149 -1.62 -29.88 -6.37
CA GLN A 149 -2.65 -30.42 -5.49
C GLN A 149 -2.07 -30.76 -4.10
N TYR A 150 -0.77 -31.10 -4.06
CA TYR A 150 -0.06 -31.48 -2.86
C TYR A 150 1.15 -30.55 -2.68
N LEU A 151 1.15 -29.76 -1.63
CA LEU A 151 2.23 -28.82 -1.31
C LEU A 151 3.01 -29.34 -0.11
N GLN A 152 4.25 -29.73 -0.34
CA GLN A 152 5.20 -29.98 0.73
C GLN A 152 5.79 -28.66 1.19
N VAL A 153 5.80 -28.42 2.49
CA VAL A 153 6.30 -27.19 3.10
C VAL A 153 7.53 -27.51 3.94
N LEU A 154 8.68 -26.99 3.55
CA LEU A 154 9.90 -27.05 4.32
C LEU A 154 10.17 -25.68 4.94
N ARG A 155 10.19 -25.61 6.28
CA ARG A 155 10.48 -24.39 7.04
C ARG A 155 11.90 -24.40 7.57
N GLN A 156 12.52 -23.25 7.59
CA GLN A 156 13.78 -23.06 8.32
C GLN A 156 13.54 -23.32 9.81
N PRO A 157 14.33 -24.17 10.47
CA PRO A 157 14.18 -24.41 11.91
C PRO A 157 14.25 -23.11 12.72
N GLY A 158 13.30 -22.93 13.65
CA GLY A 158 13.20 -21.73 14.49
C GLY A 158 12.49 -20.54 13.85
N SER A 159 11.97 -20.68 12.61
CA SER A 159 11.21 -19.62 11.91
C SER A 159 9.69 -19.86 11.88
N GLU A 160 9.21 -20.82 12.65
CA GLU A 160 7.81 -21.28 12.63
C GLU A 160 6.84 -20.14 12.89
N THR A 161 7.09 -19.37 13.95
CA THR A 161 6.24 -18.23 14.35
C THR A 161 6.17 -17.14 13.25
N GLU A 162 7.27 -16.90 12.56
CA GLU A 162 7.34 -15.88 11.48
C GLU A 162 6.48 -16.29 10.28
N HIS A 163 6.43 -17.59 9.98
CA HIS A 163 5.77 -18.12 8.79
C HIS A 163 4.35 -18.66 9.05
N GLU A 164 3.92 -18.73 10.31
CA GLU A 164 2.65 -19.35 10.68
C GLU A 164 1.46 -18.66 10.00
N LEU A 165 1.40 -17.33 10.03
CA LEU A 165 0.30 -16.57 9.41
C LEU A 165 0.19 -16.80 7.90
N MET A 166 1.33 -16.92 7.21
CA MET A 166 1.37 -17.22 5.77
C MET A 166 0.86 -18.64 5.50
N LEU A 167 1.30 -19.61 6.29
CA LEU A 167 0.88 -21.00 6.16
C LEU A 167 -0.61 -21.16 6.45
N MET A 168 -1.12 -20.60 7.55
CA MET A 168 -2.54 -20.61 7.89
C MET A 168 -3.38 -19.93 6.80
N SER A 169 -2.87 -18.85 6.22
CA SER A 169 -3.56 -18.18 5.11
C SER A 169 -3.61 -19.05 3.86
N LEU A 170 -2.54 -19.78 3.52
CA LEU A 170 -2.54 -20.76 2.42
C LEU A 170 -3.54 -21.89 2.65
N LEU A 171 -3.59 -22.43 3.87
CA LEU A 171 -4.55 -23.50 4.25
C LEU A 171 -6.01 -23.03 4.18
N SER A 172 -6.27 -21.73 4.37
CA SER A 172 -7.62 -21.16 4.33
C SER A 172 -8.11 -20.86 2.90
N VAL A 173 -7.24 -20.97 1.88
CA VAL A 173 -7.54 -20.60 0.49
C VAL A 173 -7.50 -21.84 -0.40
N GLY A 174 -8.67 -22.40 -0.75
CA GLY A 174 -8.80 -23.53 -1.69
C GLY A 174 -8.53 -24.90 -1.07
N ASP A 175 -8.50 -25.94 -1.93
CA ASP A 175 -8.44 -27.36 -1.54
C ASP A 175 -7.02 -27.93 -1.61
N LEU A 176 -6.02 -27.11 -1.32
CA LEU A 176 -4.62 -27.54 -1.37
C LEU A 176 -4.30 -28.45 -0.19
N GLN A 177 -3.82 -29.66 -0.46
CA GLN A 177 -3.30 -30.53 0.59
C GLN A 177 -1.87 -30.09 0.93
N VAL A 178 -1.64 -29.76 2.19
CA VAL A 178 -0.35 -29.26 2.69
C VAL A 178 0.23 -30.23 3.68
N ASP A 179 1.50 -30.60 3.47
CA ASP A 179 2.28 -31.48 4.33
C ASP A 179 3.58 -30.77 4.76
N ILE A 180 3.83 -30.71 6.07
CA ILE A 180 5.05 -30.10 6.61
C ILE A 180 6.11 -31.19 6.68
N ILE A 181 7.26 -30.92 6.07
CA ILE A 181 8.36 -31.88 5.98
C ILE A 181 9.65 -31.29 6.57
N ASP A 182 10.54 -32.17 7.02
CA ASP A 182 11.84 -31.79 7.61
C ASP A 182 13.00 -31.87 6.59
N ILE A 183 12.82 -32.61 5.51
CA ILE A 183 13.87 -32.85 4.49
C ILE A 183 13.29 -32.62 3.09
N ALA A 184 13.97 -31.79 2.30
CA ALA A 184 13.58 -31.56 0.92
C ALA A 184 13.62 -32.85 0.08
N PRO A 185 12.56 -33.15 -0.70
CA PRO A 185 12.56 -34.28 -1.61
C PRO A 185 13.52 -34.03 -2.78
N LYS A 186 14.15 -35.06 -3.28
CA LYS A 186 15.03 -35.00 -4.49
C LYS A 186 14.23 -34.77 -5.78
N SER A 187 12.97 -35.17 -5.80
CA SER A 187 12.09 -35.07 -6.97
C SER A 187 10.63 -34.88 -6.52
N LEU A 188 9.83 -34.28 -7.38
CA LEU A 188 8.40 -34.05 -7.16
C LEU A 188 7.57 -34.67 -8.29
N SER A 189 6.44 -35.28 -7.97
CA SER A 189 5.47 -35.73 -8.99
C SER A 189 4.83 -34.54 -9.71
N SER A 190 4.07 -34.80 -10.78
CA SER A 190 3.46 -33.73 -11.60
C SER A 190 2.49 -32.84 -10.86
N LYS A 191 1.91 -33.31 -9.75
CA LYS A 191 0.91 -32.57 -8.91
C LYS A 191 1.48 -32.09 -7.58
N GLN A 192 2.76 -32.37 -7.30
CA GLN A 192 3.43 -31.93 -6.09
C GLN A 192 4.23 -30.66 -6.30
N GLY A 193 4.22 -29.77 -5.29
CA GLY A 193 5.08 -28.60 -5.18
C GLY A 193 5.86 -28.60 -3.88
N LEU A 194 6.97 -27.86 -3.83
CA LEU A 194 7.77 -27.63 -2.65
C LEU A 194 7.80 -26.14 -2.34
N LEU A 195 7.26 -25.74 -1.18
CA LEU A 195 7.33 -24.39 -0.64
C LEU A 195 8.45 -24.33 0.38
N LEU A 196 9.41 -23.45 0.15
CA LEU A 196 10.54 -23.18 1.05
C LEU A 196 10.25 -21.90 1.82
N MET A 197 10.22 -21.97 3.15
CA MET A 197 9.88 -20.85 4.04
C MET A 197 11.04 -20.64 5.02
N GLY A 198 11.81 -19.59 4.83
CA GLY A 198 12.96 -19.22 5.65
C GLY A 198 13.49 -17.85 5.28
N ASN A 199 14.66 -17.51 5.81
CA ASN A 199 15.37 -16.29 5.44
C ASN A 199 16.18 -16.50 4.13
N PRO A 200 16.70 -15.40 3.53
CA PRO A 200 17.42 -15.48 2.27
C PRO A 200 18.67 -16.37 2.34
N GLU A 201 19.42 -16.30 3.42
CA GLU A 201 20.68 -17.06 3.62
C GLU A 201 20.40 -18.57 3.68
N TRP A 202 19.34 -18.95 4.42
CA TRP A 202 18.92 -20.35 4.50
C TRP A 202 18.46 -20.86 3.13
N LEU A 203 17.69 -20.08 2.39
CA LEU A 203 17.23 -20.46 1.05
C LEU A 203 18.40 -20.65 0.08
N ALA A 204 19.39 -19.76 0.13
CA ALA A 204 20.59 -19.85 -0.72
C ALA A 204 21.49 -21.04 -0.38
N ALA A 205 21.51 -21.46 0.89
CA ALA A 205 22.28 -22.62 1.35
C ALA A 205 21.65 -23.97 0.95
N MET A 206 20.39 -23.98 0.48
CA MET A 206 19.68 -25.21 0.13
C MET A 206 20.32 -25.90 -1.10
N GLN A 207 20.61 -27.18 -0.95
CA GLN A 207 21.20 -27.99 -1.99
C GLN A 207 20.26 -29.15 -2.38
N ASN A 208 20.52 -29.73 -3.55
CA ASN A 208 19.81 -30.93 -4.05
C ASN A 208 18.28 -30.74 -4.14
N LEU A 209 17.82 -29.50 -4.40
CA LEU A 209 16.43 -29.20 -4.60
C LEU A 209 15.89 -29.77 -5.92
N PRO A 210 14.59 -30.09 -6.00
CA PRO A 210 13.90 -30.39 -7.24
C PRO A 210 14.09 -29.28 -8.28
N LYS A 211 14.22 -29.66 -9.57
CA LYS A 211 14.45 -28.67 -10.66
C LYS A 211 13.20 -27.84 -11.04
N LYS A 212 12.01 -28.24 -10.60
CA LYS A 212 10.71 -27.61 -10.98
C LYS A 212 9.75 -27.60 -9.81
N ARG A 213 8.74 -26.74 -9.89
CA ARG A 213 7.67 -26.61 -8.90
C ARG A 213 8.19 -26.23 -7.50
N LEU A 214 9.16 -25.32 -7.50
CA LEU A 214 9.69 -24.69 -6.31
C LEU A 214 9.00 -23.35 -6.07
N TYR A 215 8.66 -23.10 -4.84
CA TYR A 215 8.00 -21.87 -4.40
C TYR A 215 8.66 -21.35 -3.14
N THR A 216 8.58 -20.04 -2.93
CA THR A 216 9.03 -19.41 -1.68
C THR A 216 8.22 -18.17 -1.36
N VAL A 217 8.48 -17.57 -0.21
CA VAL A 217 7.82 -16.37 0.31
C VAL A 217 8.68 -15.11 0.09
N SER A 218 8.04 -13.94 0.05
CA SER A 218 8.73 -12.67 -0.24
C SER A 218 9.87 -12.34 0.72
N ASN A 219 9.75 -12.69 2.01
CA ASN A 219 10.81 -12.44 3.00
C ASN A 219 12.05 -13.33 2.83
N ALA A 220 11.96 -14.41 2.06
CA ALA A 220 13.12 -15.23 1.67
C ALA A 220 13.91 -14.66 0.48
N ILE A 221 13.49 -13.52 -0.08
CA ILE A 221 14.12 -12.89 -1.24
C ILE A 221 14.93 -11.68 -0.82
N ASP A 222 16.20 -11.66 -1.20
CA ASP A 222 17.10 -10.52 -1.05
C ASP A 222 17.89 -10.28 -2.34
N GLN A 223 18.25 -9.02 -2.58
CA GLN A 223 18.93 -8.58 -3.81
C GLN A 223 20.37 -9.09 -3.93
N TYR A 224 20.99 -9.47 -2.82
CA TYR A 224 22.38 -9.93 -2.78
C TYR A 224 22.53 -11.44 -2.81
N ILE A 225 21.42 -12.18 -2.87
CA ILE A 225 21.41 -13.64 -2.74
C ILE A 225 20.95 -14.30 -4.03
N THR A 226 21.69 -15.29 -4.49
CA THR A 226 21.32 -16.09 -5.65
C THR A 226 20.26 -17.11 -5.27
N LEU A 227 19.12 -17.03 -5.92
CA LEU A 227 17.99 -17.91 -5.69
C LEU A 227 18.13 -19.24 -6.47
N PRO A 228 17.51 -20.33 -5.99
CA PRO A 228 17.37 -21.56 -6.77
C PRO A 228 16.64 -21.28 -8.10
N LYS A 229 17.21 -21.76 -9.22
CA LYS A 229 16.64 -21.56 -10.54
C LYS A 229 15.27 -22.23 -10.69
N GLY A 230 14.31 -21.51 -11.25
CA GLY A 230 12.92 -21.96 -11.42
C GLY A 230 12.05 -21.79 -10.19
N ILE A 231 12.56 -21.18 -9.11
CA ILE A 231 11.75 -20.87 -7.94
C ILE A 231 10.78 -19.74 -8.25
N LYS A 232 9.54 -19.89 -7.80
CA LYS A 232 8.46 -18.93 -7.98
C LYS A 232 8.08 -18.30 -6.64
N PHE A 233 7.77 -17.01 -6.67
CA PHE A 233 7.37 -16.25 -5.49
C PHE A 233 6.49 -15.06 -5.88
N CYS A 234 5.74 -14.51 -4.92
CA CYS A 234 4.94 -13.31 -5.12
C CYS A 234 5.47 -12.19 -4.22
N ASP A 235 5.63 -11.00 -4.77
CA ASP A 235 6.22 -9.87 -4.05
C ASP A 235 5.78 -8.52 -4.68
N VAL A 236 6.25 -7.44 -4.11
CA VAL A 236 6.08 -6.05 -4.54
C VAL A 236 6.73 -5.81 -5.92
N PRO A 237 5.95 -5.56 -6.99
CA PRO A 237 6.51 -5.48 -8.35
C PRO A 237 7.51 -4.35 -8.55
N ALA A 238 7.42 -3.25 -7.81
CA ALA A 238 8.36 -2.14 -7.93
C ALA A 238 9.82 -2.51 -7.65
N LEU A 239 10.07 -3.61 -6.95
CA LEU A 239 11.42 -4.12 -6.66
C LEU A 239 12.06 -4.84 -7.86
N TYR A 240 11.26 -5.26 -8.83
CA TYR A 240 11.71 -6.11 -9.95
C TYR A 240 11.50 -5.46 -11.32
N THR A 241 10.82 -4.32 -11.36
CA THR A 241 10.51 -3.59 -12.58
C THR A 241 10.87 -2.12 -12.42
N HIS A 242 11.22 -1.46 -13.53
CA HIS A 242 11.55 -0.02 -13.54
C HIS A 242 10.34 0.89 -13.79
N ALA A 243 9.13 0.40 -13.53
CA ALA A 243 7.89 1.13 -13.83
C ALA A 243 7.62 2.33 -12.90
N TRP A 244 8.32 2.41 -11.76
CA TRP A 244 8.11 3.45 -10.74
C TRP A 244 9.43 4.18 -10.40
N PRO A 245 9.78 5.24 -11.16
CA PRO A 245 11.02 6.00 -10.93
C PRO A 245 11.11 6.64 -9.54
N ASP A 246 9.97 6.98 -8.92
CA ASP A 246 9.91 7.55 -7.57
C ASP A 246 10.42 6.58 -6.49
N VAL A 247 10.18 5.27 -6.64
CA VAL A 247 10.74 4.25 -5.74
C VAL A 247 12.25 4.13 -5.92
N LEU A 248 12.73 4.14 -7.16
CA LEU A 248 14.16 4.11 -7.45
C LEU A 248 14.87 5.34 -6.88
N ASN A 249 14.30 6.53 -7.09
CA ASN A 249 14.84 7.78 -6.56
C ASN A 249 14.90 7.76 -5.03
N ALA A 250 13.84 7.30 -4.37
CA ALA A 250 13.81 7.17 -2.91
C ALA A 250 14.89 6.22 -2.41
N TYR A 251 15.08 5.08 -3.07
CA TYR A 251 16.13 4.12 -2.73
C TYR A 251 17.54 4.68 -2.97
N GLN A 252 17.76 5.40 -4.08
CA GLN A 252 19.07 6.00 -4.38
C GLN A 252 19.47 7.07 -3.35
N GLN A 253 18.50 7.83 -2.85
CA GLN A 253 18.73 8.85 -1.82
C GLN A 253 19.08 8.25 -0.46
N ALA A 254 18.46 7.13 -0.09
CA ALA A 254 18.70 6.43 1.17
C ALA A 254 18.58 4.91 0.94
N PRO A 255 19.69 4.25 0.53
CA PRO A 255 19.68 2.81 0.29
C PRO A 255 19.35 2.02 1.55
N VAL A 256 18.42 1.06 1.43
CA VAL A 256 17.94 0.21 2.52
C VAL A 256 17.81 -1.22 2.06
N GLN A 257 17.75 -2.15 3.03
CA GLN A 257 17.49 -3.56 2.76
C GLN A 257 16.15 -3.77 2.04
N MET A 258 16.02 -4.85 1.31
CA MET A 258 14.86 -5.13 0.46
C MET A 258 13.53 -5.16 1.23
N SER A 259 13.52 -5.60 2.48
CA SER A 259 12.36 -5.51 3.38
C SER A 259 11.84 -4.08 3.56
N TYR A 260 12.74 -3.10 3.66
CA TYR A 260 12.39 -1.69 3.77
C TYR A 260 12.07 -1.05 2.42
N GLN A 261 12.65 -1.55 1.31
CA GLN A 261 12.27 -1.10 -0.03
C GLN A 261 10.79 -1.42 -0.33
N ARG A 262 10.27 -2.56 0.18
CA ARG A 262 8.84 -2.88 0.12
C ARG A 262 7.98 -1.82 0.81
N LEU A 263 8.45 -1.27 1.92
CA LEU A 263 7.76 -0.20 2.66
C LEU A 263 7.84 1.15 1.94
N ILE A 264 8.92 1.44 1.23
CA ILE A 264 9.00 2.62 0.34
C ILE A 264 7.93 2.49 -0.76
N ALA A 265 7.86 1.36 -1.45
CA ALA A 265 6.82 1.11 -2.45
C ALA A 265 5.41 1.22 -1.87
N PHE A 266 5.19 0.69 -0.67
CA PHE A 266 3.94 0.77 0.07
C PHE A 266 3.54 2.22 0.38
N GLY A 267 4.47 3.04 0.84
CA GLY A 267 4.25 4.47 1.08
C GLY A 267 3.85 5.21 -0.20
N GLY A 268 4.48 4.88 -1.33
CA GLY A 268 4.15 5.44 -2.64
C GLY A 268 2.71 5.12 -3.09
N ASP A 269 2.25 3.90 -2.84
CA ASP A 269 0.85 3.52 -3.12
C ASP A 269 -0.12 4.17 -2.15
N ALA A 270 0.24 4.33 -0.88
CA ALA A 270 -0.58 5.07 0.09
C ALA A 270 -0.80 6.53 -0.37
N TRP A 271 0.21 7.18 -0.96
CA TRP A 271 0.03 8.46 -1.62
C TRP A 271 -0.92 8.37 -2.81
N GLN A 272 -0.74 7.41 -3.71
CA GLN A 272 -1.57 7.26 -4.91
C GLN A 272 -3.04 7.02 -4.56
N ILE A 273 -3.33 6.17 -3.56
CA ILE A 273 -4.68 5.96 -3.03
C ILE A 273 -5.24 7.29 -2.50
N SER A 274 -4.45 8.04 -1.73
CA SER A 274 -4.85 9.34 -1.18
C SER A 274 -5.17 10.36 -2.27
N GLN A 275 -4.35 10.44 -3.30
CA GLN A 275 -4.54 11.32 -4.45
C GLN A 275 -5.82 11.00 -5.21
N LEU A 276 -6.07 9.72 -5.50
CA LEU A 276 -7.27 9.27 -6.19
C LEU A 276 -8.53 9.57 -5.37
N TYR A 277 -8.50 9.31 -4.07
CA TYR A 277 -9.60 9.65 -3.17
C TYR A 277 -9.91 11.16 -3.16
N LEU A 278 -8.89 12.01 -3.12
CA LEU A 278 -9.08 13.47 -3.13
C LEU A 278 -9.59 14.00 -4.47
N SER A 279 -9.28 13.30 -5.59
CA SER A 279 -9.76 13.68 -6.93
C SER A 279 -11.23 13.33 -7.13
N ASP A 280 -11.67 12.22 -6.54
CA ASP A 280 -13.04 11.75 -6.64
C ASP A 280 -13.50 11.10 -5.33
N HIS A 281 -14.09 11.90 -4.45
CA HIS A 281 -14.65 11.42 -3.17
C HIS A 281 -15.80 10.41 -3.31
N LYS A 282 -16.36 10.26 -4.50
CA LYS A 282 -17.42 9.31 -4.81
C LYS A 282 -16.89 8.04 -5.48
N ALA A 283 -15.57 7.93 -5.66
CA ALA A 283 -14.98 6.75 -6.24
C ALA A 283 -15.14 5.54 -5.29
N GLU A 284 -16.30 4.91 -5.37
CA GLU A 284 -16.59 3.64 -4.70
C GLU A 284 -15.84 2.48 -5.35
N GLN A 285 -15.23 2.71 -6.52
CA GLN A 285 -14.46 1.73 -7.26
C GLN A 285 -13.20 2.39 -7.81
N LEU A 286 -12.08 2.14 -7.15
CA LEU A 286 -10.75 2.48 -7.64
C LEU A 286 -10.02 1.19 -7.98
N GLN A 287 -9.35 1.15 -9.14
CA GLN A 287 -8.40 0.09 -9.42
C GLN A 287 -7.23 0.64 -10.23
N PHE A 288 -6.03 0.23 -9.89
CA PHE A 288 -4.82 0.63 -10.59
C PHE A 288 -3.69 -0.34 -10.34
N GLN A 289 -2.70 -0.31 -11.23
CA GLN A 289 -1.44 -1.01 -11.04
C GLN A 289 -0.53 -0.16 -10.15
N GLY A 290 -0.44 -0.55 -8.90
CA GLY A 290 0.39 0.10 -7.89
C GLY A 290 1.80 -0.48 -7.83
N ARG A 291 2.64 0.16 -7.03
CA ARG A 291 4.02 -0.24 -6.73
C ARG A 291 4.10 -1.56 -6.00
N THR A 292 3.08 -1.84 -5.18
CA THR A 292 2.98 -3.06 -4.36
C THR A 292 2.15 -4.17 -5.00
N GLY A 293 1.54 -3.92 -6.15
CA GLY A 293 0.69 -4.86 -6.88
C GLY A 293 -0.55 -4.19 -7.45
N HIS A 294 -1.49 -4.99 -7.94
CA HIS A 294 -2.79 -4.49 -8.35
C HIS A 294 -3.62 -4.10 -7.13
N ILE A 295 -4.04 -2.85 -7.06
CA ILE A 295 -4.83 -2.30 -5.96
C ILE A 295 -6.25 -2.08 -6.44
N GLN A 296 -7.22 -2.55 -5.64
CA GLN A 296 -8.63 -2.40 -5.88
C GLN A 296 -9.32 -1.91 -4.60
N VAL A 297 -10.13 -0.86 -4.73
CA VAL A 297 -11.04 -0.39 -3.69
C VAL A 297 -12.46 -0.61 -4.20
N ASN A 298 -13.30 -1.22 -3.39
CA ASN A 298 -14.72 -1.44 -3.67
C ASN A 298 -15.54 -1.36 -2.36
N ALA A 299 -16.82 -1.71 -2.41
CA ALA A 299 -17.71 -1.73 -1.25
C ALA A 299 -17.22 -2.66 -0.11
N GLU A 300 -16.45 -3.70 -0.44
CA GLU A 300 -15.87 -4.64 0.54
C GLU A 300 -14.59 -4.10 1.21
N GLY A 301 -14.05 -2.99 0.72
CA GLY A 301 -12.84 -2.36 1.22
C GLY A 301 -11.71 -2.28 0.20
N LEU A 302 -10.48 -2.17 0.68
CA LEU A 302 -9.27 -2.10 -0.12
C LEU A 302 -8.57 -3.46 -0.14
N ARG A 303 -8.19 -3.91 -1.33
CA ARG A 303 -7.44 -5.15 -1.55
C ARG A 303 -6.22 -4.89 -2.41
N ARG A 304 -5.15 -5.60 -2.12
CA ARG A 304 -3.90 -5.61 -2.89
C ARG A 304 -3.63 -7.01 -3.42
N MET A 305 -3.21 -7.13 -4.66
CA MET A 305 -2.73 -8.39 -5.24
C MET A 305 -1.29 -8.18 -5.68
N PRO A 306 -0.29 -8.75 -4.99
CA PRO A 306 1.11 -8.65 -5.40
C PRO A 306 1.34 -9.32 -6.75
N ALA A 307 2.43 -8.98 -7.41
CA ALA A 307 2.86 -9.65 -8.63
C ALA A 307 3.63 -10.93 -8.29
N CYS A 308 3.58 -11.92 -9.18
CA CYS A 308 4.32 -13.15 -8.99
C CYS A 308 5.41 -13.30 -10.05
N PHE A 309 6.52 -13.91 -9.65
CA PHE A 309 7.74 -13.97 -10.42
C PHE A 309 8.33 -15.38 -10.41
N GLU A 310 9.16 -15.66 -11.41
CA GLU A 310 10.01 -16.84 -11.50
C GLU A 310 11.48 -16.39 -11.63
N TYR A 311 12.37 -16.96 -10.84
CA TYR A 311 13.80 -16.73 -10.98
C TYR A 311 14.38 -17.64 -12.06
N THR A 312 14.92 -17.03 -13.11
CA THR A 312 15.47 -17.70 -14.28
C THR A 312 16.97 -17.44 -14.42
N SER A 313 17.62 -18.09 -15.39
CA SER A 313 19.02 -17.79 -15.74
C SER A 313 19.24 -16.37 -16.27
N LYS A 314 18.16 -15.68 -16.67
CA LYS A 314 18.19 -14.28 -17.16
C LYS A 314 17.72 -13.28 -16.10
N GLY A 315 17.56 -13.73 -14.85
CA GLY A 315 17.03 -12.93 -13.74
C GLY A 315 15.55 -13.21 -13.43
N VAL A 316 14.93 -12.30 -12.73
CA VAL A 316 13.52 -12.38 -12.29
C VAL A 316 12.58 -12.06 -13.45
N LYS A 317 11.61 -12.94 -13.71
CA LYS A 317 10.61 -12.82 -14.77
C LYS A 317 9.21 -12.79 -14.16
N LEU A 318 8.37 -11.87 -14.59
CA LEU A 318 6.94 -11.82 -14.24
C LEU A 318 6.20 -13.04 -14.85
N ILE A 319 5.25 -13.67 -14.08
CA ILE A 319 4.52 -14.89 -14.50
C ILE A 319 3.00 -14.76 -14.38
#